data_931077133db4bc08d6998a8285280561
#
_entry.id   931077133db4bc08d6998a8285280561
#
_cell.length_a   1.000
_cell.length_b   1.000
_cell.length_c   1.000
_cell.angle_alpha   90.00
_cell.angle_beta   90.00
_cell.angle_gamma   90.00
#
_symmetry.space_group_name_H-M   'P 1'
#
loop_
_entity.id
_entity.type
_entity.pdbx_description
1 polymer ?
#
loop_
_entity_poly.entity_id
_entity_poly.type
_entity_poly.pdbx_seq_one_letter_code
_entity_poly.pdbx_strand_id
1 'polypeptide(L)'
;GSMGVSCETLIERHFPLRRAEISAYAALLSGAGIERGLIGPREGERIWERHIFNCIAVTTLIPEGSRVFDVGSGAGLPGIVIALARPDLHVTLIEPLQRRVDFLIEATVGLEIEVLRARAQEVKRQAPIVVARALAPMDRMKRMLWHLVEPEGKLLAMKGENAAAELAM
;
A
#
# COMPACT_ATOMS: atom_id res chain seq x y z
N GLY A 1 -13.68 -17.84 -0.61
CA GLY A 1 -14.49 -17.54 -1.66
C GLY A 1 -14.11 -18.14 -2.97
N SER A 2 -14.92 -18.97 -3.37
CA SER A 2 -14.70 -19.75 -4.58
C SER A 2 -15.07 -18.96 -5.84
N MET A 3 -14.49 -17.86 -6.05
CA MET A 3 -14.81 -17.04 -7.23
C MET A 3 -14.24 -17.62 -8.52
N GLY A 4 -14.04 -18.92 -8.57
CA GLY A 4 -13.50 -19.59 -9.74
C GLY A 4 -11.99 -19.47 -9.91
N VAL A 5 -11.35 -18.66 -9.10
CA VAL A 5 -9.89 -18.48 -9.13
C VAL A 5 -9.36 -18.60 -7.73
N SER A 6 -8.44 -19.53 -7.50
CA SER A 6 -7.87 -19.74 -6.17
C SER A 6 -6.91 -18.62 -5.80
N CYS A 7 -6.69 -18.45 -4.49
CA CYS A 7 -5.68 -17.50 -4.01
C CYS A 7 -4.31 -17.83 -4.55
N GLU A 8 -3.97 -19.11 -4.64
CA GLU A 8 -2.67 -19.52 -5.18
C GLU A 8 -2.46 -19.06 -6.61
N THR A 9 -3.49 -19.17 -7.44
CA THR A 9 -3.43 -18.70 -8.82
C THR A 9 -3.21 -17.20 -8.90
N LEU A 10 -3.92 -16.45 -8.05
CA LEU A 10 -3.77 -14.99 -8.00
C LEU A 10 -2.39 -14.59 -7.47
N ILE A 11 -1.86 -15.31 -6.49
CA ILE A 11 -0.52 -15.07 -5.97
C ILE A 11 0.51 -15.29 -7.07
N GLU A 12 0.41 -16.38 -7.82
CA GLU A 12 1.33 -16.63 -8.93
C GLU A 12 1.25 -15.55 -10.01
N ARG A 13 0.05 -15.09 -10.31
CA ARG A 13 -0.17 -14.08 -11.35
C ARG A 13 0.39 -12.72 -10.96
N HIS A 14 0.18 -12.31 -9.72
CA HIS A 14 0.49 -10.94 -9.29
C HIS A 14 1.77 -10.81 -8.46
N PHE A 15 2.23 -11.89 -7.86
CA PHE A 15 3.43 -11.88 -7.02
C PHE A 15 4.39 -13.02 -7.40
N PRO A 16 4.71 -13.18 -8.70
CA PRO A 16 5.51 -14.35 -9.13
C PRO A 16 6.90 -14.39 -8.51
N LEU A 17 7.49 -13.24 -8.19
CA LEU A 17 8.83 -13.14 -7.63
C LEU A 17 8.84 -12.95 -6.11
N ARG A 18 7.67 -12.78 -5.50
CA ARG A 18 7.55 -12.48 -4.07
C ARG A 18 6.46 -13.30 -3.38
N ARG A 19 6.30 -14.55 -3.81
CA ARG A 19 5.24 -15.43 -3.29
C ARG A 19 5.37 -15.65 -1.79
N ALA A 20 6.57 -15.97 -1.32
CA ALA A 20 6.80 -16.20 0.09
C ALA A 20 6.58 -14.92 0.91
N GLU A 21 7.05 -13.81 0.40
CA GLU A 21 6.95 -12.52 1.08
C GLU A 21 5.52 -12.05 1.22
N ILE A 22 4.71 -12.17 0.16
CA ILE A 22 3.29 -11.76 0.26
C ILE A 22 2.52 -12.68 1.20
N SER A 23 2.84 -13.96 1.24
CA SER A 23 2.20 -14.90 2.15
C SER A 23 2.58 -14.60 3.60
N ALA A 24 3.84 -14.28 3.84
CA ALA A 24 4.31 -13.88 5.18
C ALA A 24 3.64 -12.59 5.64
N TYR A 25 3.50 -11.62 4.74
CA TYR A 25 2.82 -10.37 5.06
C TYR A 25 1.35 -10.60 5.39
N ALA A 26 0.67 -11.43 4.61
CA ALA A 26 -0.73 -11.77 4.89
C ALA A 26 -0.89 -12.43 6.27
N ALA A 27 0.02 -13.31 6.62
CA ALA A 27 0.03 -13.95 7.94
C ALA A 27 0.27 -12.93 9.06
N LEU A 28 1.19 -11.99 8.83
CA LEU A 28 1.46 -10.94 9.81
C LEU A 28 0.25 -10.02 10.00
N LEU A 29 -0.44 -9.67 8.92
CA LEU A 29 -1.67 -8.88 9.00
C LEU A 29 -2.74 -9.59 9.80
N SER A 30 -2.94 -10.88 9.55
CA SER A 30 -3.96 -11.69 10.23
C SER A 30 -3.63 -11.97 11.69
N GLY A 31 -2.37 -11.93 12.06
CA GLY A 31 -1.90 -12.12 13.44
C GLY A 31 -1.68 -10.77 14.13
N ALA A 32 -0.46 -10.29 14.06
CA ALA A 32 -0.06 -9.05 14.74
C ALA A 32 -0.86 -7.83 14.28
N GLY A 33 -1.25 -7.77 13.01
CA GLY A 33 -2.06 -6.67 12.49
C GLY A 33 -3.38 -6.54 13.22
N ILE A 34 -4.04 -7.64 13.48
CA ILE A 34 -5.29 -7.68 14.24
C ILE A 34 -5.03 -7.47 15.72
N GLU A 35 -4.07 -8.19 16.29
CA GLU A 35 -3.73 -8.09 17.72
C GLU A 35 -3.36 -6.69 18.14
N ARG A 36 -2.64 -5.96 17.30
CA ARG A 36 -2.22 -4.59 17.57
C ARG A 36 -3.24 -3.54 17.14
N GLY A 37 -4.40 -3.96 16.63
CA GLY A 37 -5.47 -3.06 16.24
C GLY A 37 -5.22 -2.25 14.98
N LEU A 38 -4.35 -2.73 14.10
CA LEU A 38 -4.06 -2.05 12.83
C LEU A 38 -5.11 -2.32 11.77
N ILE A 39 -5.75 -3.49 11.85
CA ILE A 39 -6.91 -3.84 11.03
C ILE A 39 -7.97 -4.45 11.96
N GLY A 40 -9.22 -4.46 11.51
CA GLY A 40 -10.33 -4.93 12.32
C GLY A 40 -10.24 -6.42 12.64
N PRO A 41 -10.79 -6.85 13.80
CA PRO A 41 -10.67 -8.24 14.24
C PRO A 41 -11.35 -9.25 13.32
N ARG A 42 -12.29 -8.81 12.51
CA ARG A 42 -13.00 -9.68 11.57
C ARG A 42 -12.38 -9.72 10.19
N GLU A 43 -11.30 -8.97 9.97
CA GLU A 43 -10.69 -8.86 8.65
C GLU A 43 -9.76 -10.01 8.29
N GLY A 44 -9.34 -10.82 9.29
CA GLY A 44 -8.41 -11.91 9.06
C GLY A 44 -8.81 -12.89 7.97
N GLU A 45 -10.10 -13.25 7.90
CA GLU A 45 -10.60 -14.19 6.89
C GLU A 45 -10.67 -13.57 5.50
N ARG A 46 -10.61 -12.25 5.40
CA ARG A 46 -10.80 -11.52 4.15
C ARG A 46 -9.57 -10.73 3.73
N ILE A 47 -8.42 -11.05 4.32
CA ILE A 47 -7.18 -10.35 4.04
C ILE A 47 -6.88 -10.36 2.55
N TRP A 48 -6.97 -11.52 1.91
CA TRP A 48 -6.66 -11.63 0.48
C TRP A 48 -7.68 -10.92 -0.39
N GLU A 49 -8.95 -11.18 -0.16
CA GLU A 49 -10.01 -10.63 -1.01
C GLU A 49 -10.18 -9.13 -0.85
N ARG A 50 -10.26 -8.65 0.39
CA ARG A 50 -10.61 -7.26 0.67
C ARG A 50 -9.43 -6.33 0.74
N HIS A 51 -8.27 -6.83 1.12
CA HIS A 51 -7.12 -5.96 1.33
C HIS A 51 -6.03 -6.15 0.30
N ILE A 52 -5.52 -7.36 0.16
CA ILE A 52 -4.37 -7.59 -0.72
C ILE A 52 -4.75 -7.45 -2.19
N PHE A 53 -5.71 -8.22 -2.65
CA PHE A 53 -6.08 -8.19 -4.07
C PHE A 53 -6.71 -6.87 -4.48
N ASN A 54 -7.37 -6.18 -3.57
CA ASN A 54 -7.92 -4.87 -3.86
C ASN A 54 -6.83 -3.84 -4.18
N CYS A 55 -5.64 -4.00 -3.62
CA CYS A 55 -4.51 -3.10 -3.88
C CYS A 55 -3.89 -3.32 -5.26
N ILE A 56 -4.13 -4.47 -5.90
CA ILE A 56 -3.47 -4.80 -7.16
C ILE A 56 -3.90 -3.89 -8.30
N ALA A 57 -5.15 -3.45 -8.29
CA ALA A 57 -5.64 -2.58 -9.36
C ALA A 57 -4.80 -1.31 -9.52
N VAL A 58 -4.33 -0.75 -8.41
CA VAL A 58 -3.54 0.48 -8.46
C VAL A 58 -2.15 0.24 -9.10
N THR A 59 -1.63 -0.97 -9.01
CA THR A 59 -0.29 -1.26 -9.55
C THR A 59 -0.23 -1.10 -11.07
N THR A 60 -1.35 -1.29 -11.76
CA THR A 60 -1.39 -1.17 -13.21
C THR A 60 -1.29 0.29 -13.68
N LEU A 61 -1.49 1.23 -12.77
CA LEU A 61 -1.44 2.65 -13.08
C LEU A 61 -0.05 3.25 -12.88
N ILE A 62 0.89 2.46 -12.39
CA ILE A 62 2.22 2.97 -12.01
C ILE A 62 3.24 2.60 -13.09
N PRO A 63 3.91 3.62 -13.69
CA PRO A 63 4.93 3.35 -14.70
C PRO A 63 6.11 2.55 -14.14
N GLU A 64 6.74 1.78 -15.03
CA GLU A 64 7.89 0.95 -14.67
C GLU A 64 9.01 1.77 -14.03
N GLY A 65 9.58 1.19 -12.97
CA GLY A 65 10.73 1.78 -12.28
C GLY A 65 10.45 3.00 -11.44
N SER A 66 9.18 3.38 -11.24
CA SER A 66 8.82 4.59 -10.50
C SER A 66 9.19 4.54 -9.03
N ARG A 67 9.52 5.73 -8.50
CA ARG A 67 9.53 5.94 -7.06
C ARG A 67 8.09 6.22 -6.63
N VAL A 68 7.67 5.61 -5.54
CA VAL A 68 6.29 5.69 -5.05
C VAL A 68 6.31 6.06 -3.58
N PHE A 69 5.52 7.06 -3.20
CA PHE A 69 5.24 7.35 -1.79
C PHE A 69 3.86 6.81 -1.46
N ASP A 70 3.78 6.01 -0.40
CA ASP A 70 2.51 5.58 0.18
C ASP A 70 2.29 6.41 1.45
N VAL A 71 1.33 7.31 1.42
CA VAL A 71 1.10 8.27 2.52
C VAL A 71 0.00 7.77 3.43
N GLY A 72 0.33 7.67 4.72
CA GLY A 72 -0.57 7.10 5.71
C GLY A 72 -0.63 5.59 5.56
N SER A 73 0.52 4.95 5.50
CA SER A 73 0.63 3.52 5.18
C SER A 73 -0.12 2.58 6.12
N GLY A 74 -0.32 2.97 7.37
CA GLY A 74 -1.05 2.15 8.35
C GLY A 74 -0.44 0.77 8.51
N ALA A 75 -1.20 -0.25 8.11
CA ALA A 75 -0.73 -1.63 8.14
C ALA A 75 0.05 -2.02 6.87
N GLY A 76 0.40 -1.06 6.03
CA GLY A 76 1.16 -1.30 4.80
C GLY A 76 0.30 -1.47 3.55
N LEU A 77 -0.94 -1.06 3.62
CA LEU A 77 -1.87 -1.15 2.50
C LEU A 77 -2.14 0.25 1.94
N PRO A 78 -1.88 0.50 0.65
CA PRO A 78 -1.47 -0.47 -0.36
C PRO A 78 0.04 -0.64 -0.56
N GLY A 79 0.87 0.14 0.13
CA GLY A 79 2.29 0.28 -0.18
C GLY A 79 3.08 -1.01 -0.22
N ILE A 80 2.94 -1.88 0.78
CA ILE A 80 3.67 -3.16 0.79
C ILE A 80 3.19 -4.07 -0.33
N VAL A 81 1.88 -4.10 -0.58
CA VAL A 81 1.33 -4.90 -1.69
C VAL A 81 1.89 -4.42 -3.02
N ILE A 82 1.92 -3.11 -3.22
CA ILE A 82 2.50 -2.51 -4.44
C ILE A 82 3.95 -2.96 -4.61
N ALA A 83 4.74 -2.84 -3.55
CA ALA A 83 6.17 -3.19 -3.62
C ALA A 83 6.39 -4.67 -3.94
N LEU A 84 5.57 -5.55 -3.38
CA LEU A 84 5.71 -6.98 -3.61
C LEU A 84 5.17 -7.41 -4.97
N ALA A 85 4.12 -6.76 -5.47
CA ALA A 85 3.58 -7.04 -6.80
C ALA A 85 4.49 -6.47 -7.90
N ARG A 86 5.18 -5.39 -7.62
CA ARG A 86 6.00 -4.66 -8.59
C ARG A 86 7.41 -4.45 -8.03
N PRO A 87 8.28 -5.48 -8.04
CA PRO A 87 9.65 -5.34 -7.52
C PRO A 87 10.51 -4.31 -8.24
N ASP A 88 10.06 -3.84 -9.41
CA ASP A 88 10.73 -2.77 -10.14
C ASP A 88 10.54 -1.38 -9.50
N LEU A 89 9.58 -1.24 -8.61
CA LEU A 89 9.26 0.05 -7.99
C LEU A 89 10.08 0.30 -6.72
N HIS A 90 10.29 1.57 -6.41
CA HIS A 90 10.99 2.01 -5.21
C HIS A 90 9.98 2.66 -4.27
N VAL A 91 9.49 1.89 -3.32
CA VAL A 91 8.39 2.31 -2.45
C VAL A 91 8.90 2.86 -1.12
N THR A 92 8.38 4.02 -0.73
CA THR A 92 8.57 4.60 0.60
C THR A 92 7.23 4.64 1.30
N LEU A 93 7.18 4.05 2.50
CA LEU A 93 5.99 4.07 3.35
C LEU A 93 6.12 5.24 4.31
N ILE A 94 5.16 6.16 4.28
CA ILE A 94 5.17 7.36 5.14
C ILE A 94 4.03 7.22 6.15
N GLU A 95 4.39 7.18 7.43
CA GLU A 95 3.42 6.93 8.50
C GLU A 95 3.84 7.68 9.76
N PRO A 96 2.96 8.51 10.36
CA PRO A 96 3.34 9.30 11.54
C PRO A 96 3.31 8.55 12.87
N LEU A 97 2.50 7.51 13.00
CA LEU A 97 2.30 6.84 14.30
C LEU A 97 3.34 5.76 14.55
N GLN A 98 4.04 5.88 15.69
CA GLN A 98 5.14 4.97 16.02
C GLN A 98 4.73 3.50 16.03
N ARG A 99 3.59 3.15 16.59
CA ARG A 99 3.19 1.73 16.67
C ARG A 99 2.94 1.14 15.28
N ARG A 100 2.49 1.96 14.33
CA ARG A 100 2.31 1.52 12.94
C ARG A 100 3.65 1.41 12.24
N VAL A 101 4.55 2.35 12.49
CA VAL A 101 5.91 2.29 11.96
C VAL A 101 6.61 1.02 12.46
N ASP A 102 6.44 0.67 13.73
CA ASP A 102 7.03 -0.56 14.28
C ASP A 102 6.55 -1.80 13.51
N PHE A 103 5.25 -1.86 13.24
CA PHE A 103 4.68 -2.94 12.44
C PHE A 103 5.26 -2.96 11.03
N LEU A 104 5.36 -1.78 10.39
CA LEU A 104 5.89 -1.69 9.02
C LEU A 104 7.35 -2.13 8.96
N ILE A 105 8.15 -1.80 9.97
CA ILE A 105 9.53 -2.23 10.03
C ILE A 105 9.61 -3.76 10.11
N GLU A 106 8.79 -4.38 10.95
CA GLU A 106 8.73 -5.83 11.02
C GLU A 106 8.29 -6.45 9.69
N ALA A 107 7.27 -5.85 9.08
CA ALA A 107 6.69 -6.38 7.84
C ALA A 107 7.64 -6.27 6.64
N THR A 108 8.62 -5.37 6.71
CA THR A 108 9.51 -5.09 5.58
C THR A 108 10.93 -5.58 5.79
N VAL A 109 11.19 -6.33 6.86
CA VAL A 109 12.52 -6.89 7.10
C VAL A 109 12.98 -7.71 5.89
N GLY A 110 14.16 -7.40 5.39
CA GLY A 110 14.74 -8.09 4.23
C GLY A 110 14.22 -7.61 2.89
N LEU A 111 13.36 -6.59 2.88
CA LEU A 111 12.82 -6.02 1.64
C LEU A 111 13.40 -4.63 1.40
N GLU A 112 13.50 -4.26 0.14
CA GLU A 112 13.99 -2.93 -0.24
C GLU A 112 12.86 -1.91 -0.24
N ILE A 113 12.29 -1.68 0.94
CA ILE A 113 11.19 -0.75 1.15
C ILE A 113 11.62 0.22 2.24
N GLU A 114 11.56 1.51 1.96
CA GLU A 114 11.88 2.53 2.95
C GLU A 114 10.66 2.78 3.84
N VAL A 115 10.88 2.87 5.15
CA VAL A 115 9.84 3.26 6.10
C VAL A 115 10.25 4.58 6.72
N LEU A 116 9.41 5.60 6.56
CA LEU A 116 9.67 6.94 7.03
C LEU A 116 8.60 7.35 8.04
N ARG A 117 9.01 7.59 9.28
CA ARG A 117 8.08 8.12 10.29
C ARG A 117 7.97 9.62 10.11
N ALA A 118 6.87 10.07 9.54
CA ALA A 118 6.61 11.49 9.30
C ALA A 118 5.14 11.72 9.01
N ARG A 119 4.72 12.95 9.25
CA ARG A 119 3.44 13.44 8.74
C ARG A 119 3.67 13.93 7.32
N ALA A 120 2.64 13.86 6.48
CA ALA A 120 2.76 14.27 5.08
C ALA A 120 3.32 15.69 4.94
N GLN A 121 2.85 16.61 5.77
CA GLN A 121 3.28 18.00 5.69
C GLN A 121 4.75 18.23 6.08
N GLU A 122 5.37 17.28 6.73
CA GLU A 122 6.77 17.38 7.14
C GLU A 122 7.74 16.87 6.08
N VAL A 123 7.25 16.14 5.09
CA VAL A 123 8.11 15.52 4.08
C VAL A 123 8.52 16.56 3.05
N LYS A 124 9.84 16.68 2.83
CA LYS A 124 10.42 17.64 1.89
C LYS A 124 10.85 17.02 0.57
N ARG A 125 10.55 15.75 0.38
CA ARG A 125 10.87 14.99 -0.82
C ARG A 125 9.65 14.86 -1.70
N GLN A 126 9.86 14.59 -2.97
CA GLN A 126 8.81 14.37 -3.95
C GLN A 126 9.01 13.04 -4.66
N ALA A 127 7.94 12.50 -5.17
CA ALA A 127 7.94 11.29 -5.99
C ALA A 127 7.01 11.48 -7.19
N PRO A 128 7.26 10.78 -8.30
CA PRO A 128 6.37 10.86 -9.46
C PRO A 128 5.01 10.21 -9.19
N ILE A 129 4.96 9.29 -8.25
CA ILE A 129 3.69 8.62 -7.88
C ILE A 129 3.52 8.73 -6.37
N VAL A 130 2.37 9.25 -5.97
CA VAL A 130 1.97 9.31 -4.55
C VAL A 130 0.64 8.58 -4.44
N VAL A 131 0.58 7.58 -3.57
CA VAL A 131 -0.65 6.84 -3.30
C VAL A 131 -1.11 7.09 -1.88
N ALA A 132 -2.41 7.11 -1.68
CA ALA A 132 -3.00 7.25 -0.36
C ALA A 132 -4.41 6.68 -0.37
N ARG A 133 -4.93 6.31 0.80
CA ARG A 133 -6.34 5.96 0.89
C ARG A 133 -7.18 7.25 0.88
N ALA A 134 -8.31 7.20 0.20
CA ALA A 134 -9.18 8.36 0.08
C ALA A 134 -10.01 8.55 1.36
N LEU A 135 -9.43 9.23 2.33
CA LEU A 135 -10.08 9.54 3.60
C LEU A 135 -10.84 10.87 3.56
N ALA A 136 -10.80 11.56 2.43
CA ALA A 136 -11.39 12.87 2.23
C ALA A 136 -11.70 13.02 0.74
N PRO A 137 -12.54 14.02 0.35
CA PRO A 137 -12.76 14.31 -1.07
C PRO A 137 -11.45 14.63 -1.79
N MET A 138 -11.41 14.36 -3.09
CA MET A 138 -10.17 14.46 -3.88
C MET A 138 -9.54 15.86 -3.82
N ASP A 139 -10.33 16.92 -3.85
CA ASP A 139 -9.77 18.27 -3.79
C ASP A 139 -9.05 18.54 -2.47
N ARG A 140 -9.53 17.98 -1.37
CA ARG A 140 -8.84 18.08 -0.08
C ARG A 140 -7.59 17.22 -0.08
N MET A 141 -7.66 16.02 -0.64
CA MET A 141 -6.48 15.14 -0.75
C MET A 141 -5.38 15.83 -1.54
N LYS A 142 -5.73 16.51 -2.64
CA LYS A 142 -4.76 17.29 -3.42
C LYS A 142 -4.11 18.38 -2.58
N ARG A 143 -4.89 19.14 -1.82
CA ARG A 143 -4.33 20.19 -0.97
C ARG A 143 -3.35 19.64 0.06
N MET A 144 -3.63 18.46 0.60
CA MET A 144 -2.79 17.85 1.64
C MET A 144 -1.53 17.20 1.08
N LEU A 145 -1.58 16.67 -0.13
CA LEU A 145 -0.55 15.77 -0.65
C LEU A 145 0.16 16.25 -1.92
N TRP A 146 -0.38 17.27 -2.60
CA TRP A 146 0.15 17.67 -3.91
C TRP A 146 1.60 18.13 -3.85
N HIS A 147 2.06 18.68 -2.72
CA HIS A 147 3.46 19.10 -2.55
C HIS A 147 4.44 17.91 -2.61
N LEU A 148 3.95 16.68 -2.44
CA LEU A 148 4.76 15.47 -2.50
C LEU A 148 4.90 14.94 -3.92
N VAL A 149 4.12 15.45 -4.85
CA VAL A 149 4.06 14.96 -6.22
C VAL A 149 4.98 15.79 -7.10
N GLU A 150 5.88 15.10 -7.82
CA GLU A 150 6.77 15.75 -8.78
C GLU A 150 5.97 16.39 -9.92
N PRO A 151 6.55 17.42 -10.61
CA PRO A 151 5.91 17.93 -11.82
C PRO A 151 5.59 16.79 -12.78
N GLU A 152 4.40 16.81 -13.35
CA GLU A 152 3.86 15.74 -14.22
C GLU A 152 3.64 14.41 -13.54
N GLY A 153 3.78 14.35 -12.21
CA GLY A 153 3.48 13.17 -11.44
C GLY A 153 1.99 12.99 -11.20
N LYS A 154 1.64 11.95 -10.47
CA LYS A 154 0.24 11.58 -10.23
C LYS A 154 -0.01 11.28 -8.76
N LEU A 155 -1.18 11.71 -8.30
CA LEU A 155 -1.73 11.31 -7.01
C LEU A 155 -2.81 10.27 -7.24
N LEU A 156 -2.64 9.08 -6.67
CA LEU A 156 -3.59 7.98 -6.79
C LEU A 156 -4.27 7.78 -5.43
N ALA A 157 -5.55 8.08 -5.37
CA ALA A 157 -6.31 7.93 -4.13
C ALA A 157 -7.16 6.67 -4.22
N MET A 158 -6.89 5.70 -3.36
CA MET A 158 -7.67 4.46 -3.31
C MET A 158 -8.94 4.67 -2.52
N LYS A 159 -10.08 4.37 -3.14
CA LYS A 159 -11.38 4.39 -2.48
C LYS A 159 -11.70 3.01 -1.97
N GLY A 160 -12.23 2.87 -0.81
CA GLY A 160 -12.80 1.67 -0.22
C GLY A 160 -12.36 0.32 -0.79
N GLU A 161 -13.08 -0.71 -0.36
CA GLU A 161 -12.68 -2.09 -0.64
C GLU A 161 -12.88 -2.55 -2.08
N ASN A 162 -13.85 -1.99 -2.76
CA ASN A 162 -14.24 -2.44 -4.10
C ASN A 162 -13.97 -1.39 -5.17
N ALA A 163 -13.25 -0.35 -4.83
CA ALA A 163 -13.08 0.77 -5.73
C ALA A 163 -11.70 0.77 -6.36
N ALA A 164 -11.67 1.17 -7.62
CA ALA A 164 -10.42 1.46 -8.29
C ALA A 164 -9.81 2.73 -7.69
N ALA A 165 -8.54 2.96 -7.98
CA ALA A 165 -7.89 4.18 -7.59
C ALA A 165 -8.46 5.37 -8.35
N GLU A 166 -8.59 6.50 -7.67
CA GLU A 166 -9.00 7.75 -8.29
C GLU A 166 -7.75 8.55 -8.63
N LEU A 167 -7.67 9.01 -9.86
CA LEU A 167 -6.52 9.73 -10.36
C LEU A 167 -6.71 11.22 -10.21
N ALA A 168 -5.72 11.91 -9.65
CA ALA A 168 -5.64 13.36 -9.65
C ALA A 168 -4.39 13.79 -10.39
N MET A 169 -4.55 14.79 -11.25
CA MET A 169 -3.42 15.34 -12.01
C MET A 169 -3.27 16.82 -11.74
#